data_c80529f299d1e7f8f32640f9ed6f31b1
#
_entry.id   c80529f299d1e7f8f32640f9ed6f31b1
#
_cell.length_a   1.000
_cell.length_b   1.000
_cell.length_c   1.000
_cell.angle_alpha   90.00
_cell.angle_beta   90.00
_cell.angle_gamma   90.00
#
_symmetry.space_group_name_H-M   'P 1'
#
loop_
_entity.id
_entity.type
_entity.pdbx_description
1 polymer ?
#
loop_
_entity_poly.entity_id
_entity_poly.type
_entity_poly.pdbx_seq_one_letter_code
_entity_poly.pdbx_strand_id
1 'polypeptide(L)'
;MLRIVEDALTFDDVLLVPAHSLVHPNSVELKTRLTREIQLNIPLVSSAMDTVTESRLAIAMAQEGGLGIMHRSMSIEDQAREVRTVKKYESGVVTDPICVTPNTTIRKLLDMINEHRISGMPVVESSDSDNLVGIVTSRDVRFENDLNATIDKIMTPKDRLVTVQEGADLDDVKKLMHKHRIEKVLVVNDKFQLKGLVTLKDIRKAEDFPNACKDILGQLRVGAAVGTGPDTEDRVRALVNAGVDVIVVDSSHGHSQEVIDRIVEIKKTFPALPIIGGNVATAAGARALANAGVDAVKVGIGPGSICTTRIVTGVGVPQITAVANVAEELKDTDITIISDGGIRFSGDIAKAIAAGANVVMIGSLLAGTEEAPGEVELYQGRSYKAYRGMGSVGAMSKTHSSSDRYFQDIEAGAAKLVPEGIEGRVPYKGPMTEIIYQLTGGIRASMGLTGCRDIEEMRIKPEFVKITSAGVSESHVHDVSITKEAPNYRVS
;
A
#
# COMPACT_ATOMS: atom_id res chain seq x y z
N MET A 1 11.39 -28.13 -33.59
CA MET A 1 10.06 -27.68 -34.05
C MET A 1 9.68 -26.45 -33.22
N LEU A 2 9.37 -25.30 -33.84
CA LEU A 2 8.88 -24.10 -33.13
C LEU A 2 7.48 -24.41 -32.57
N ARG A 3 7.29 -24.15 -31.26
CA ARG A 3 5.99 -24.31 -30.56
C ARG A 3 5.48 -22.94 -30.16
N ILE A 4 4.60 -22.36 -30.98
CA ILE A 4 3.88 -21.13 -30.65
C ILE A 4 2.60 -21.52 -29.94
N VAL A 5 2.39 -21.01 -28.70
CA VAL A 5 1.21 -21.31 -27.89
C VAL A 5 0.03 -20.43 -28.32
N GLU A 6 0.27 -19.12 -28.47
CA GLU A 6 -0.76 -18.14 -28.83
C GLU A 6 -0.13 -16.81 -29.30
N ASP A 7 -0.95 -15.96 -29.92
CA ASP A 7 -0.62 -14.55 -30.15
C ASP A 7 -0.91 -13.78 -28.85
N ALA A 8 0.12 -13.13 -28.27
CA ALA A 8 -0.01 -12.46 -27.00
C ALA A 8 -0.10 -10.93 -27.15
N LEU A 9 -0.97 -10.29 -26.36
CA LEU A 9 -1.35 -8.88 -26.43
C LEU A 9 -0.91 -8.11 -25.18
N THR A 10 -0.45 -6.87 -25.39
CA THR A 10 -0.20 -5.90 -24.33
C THR A 10 -1.22 -4.74 -24.37
N PHE A 11 -1.06 -3.74 -23.51
CA PHE A 11 -2.00 -2.63 -23.39
C PHE A 11 -2.20 -1.85 -24.70
N ASP A 12 -1.14 -1.68 -25.49
CA ASP A 12 -1.21 -0.94 -26.75
C ASP A 12 -1.81 -1.73 -27.92
N ASP A 13 -1.98 -3.04 -27.76
CA ASP A 13 -2.55 -3.90 -28.81
C ASP A 13 -4.09 -3.90 -28.81
N VAL A 14 -4.72 -3.36 -27.78
CA VAL A 14 -6.17 -3.44 -27.58
C VAL A 14 -6.80 -2.14 -27.12
N LEU A 15 -8.08 -1.95 -27.45
CA LEU A 15 -8.97 -0.97 -26.83
C LEU A 15 -10.22 -1.64 -26.30
N LEU A 16 -10.86 -1.03 -25.30
CA LEU A 16 -12.19 -1.44 -24.83
C LEU A 16 -13.25 -0.90 -25.79
N VAL A 17 -14.23 -1.74 -26.11
CA VAL A 17 -15.35 -1.36 -26.97
C VAL A 17 -16.36 -0.57 -26.14
N PRO A 18 -16.79 0.63 -26.58
CA PRO A 18 -17.86 1.36 -25.90
C PRO A 18 -19.17 0.57 -25.94
N ALA A 19 -19.92 0.60 -24.82
CA ALA A 19 -21.18 -0.09 -24.70
C ALA A 19 -22.32 0.86 -24.32
N HIS A 20 -23.57 0.39 -24.45
CA HIS A 20 -24.72 1.14 -23.94
C HIS A 20 -24.58 1.35 -22.44
N SER A 21 -24.67 2.59 -21.99
CA SER A 21 -24.46 2.96 -20.60
C SER A 21 -25.65 3.74 -20.01
N LEU A 22 -26.07 3.31 -18.85
CA LEU A 22 -26.98 4.03 -17.96
C LEU A 22 -26.26 4.53 -16.71
N VAL A 23 -24.91 4.49 -16.72
CA VAL A 23 -24.07 4.76 -15.57
C VAL A 23 -23.34 6.08 -15.74
N HIS A 24 -23.46 6.96 -14.73
CA HIS A 24 -22.69 8.20 -14.71
C HIS A 24 -21.32 7.94 -14.04
N PRO A 25 -20.21 8.44 -14.60
CA PRO A 25 -18.86 8.22 -14.03
C PRO A 25 -18.72 8.53 -12.53
N ASN A 26 -19.45 9.54 -12.03
CA ASN A 26 -19.42 9.91 -10.60
C ASN A 26 -20.19 8.96 -9.68
N SER A 27 -21.04 8.09 -10.24
CA SER A 27 -21.86 7.15 -9.46
C SER A 27 -21.31 5.72 -9.42
N VAL A 28 -20.18 5.44 -10.10
CA VAL A 28 -19.59 4.10 -10.12
C VAL A 28 -18.84 3.81 -8.83
N GLU A 29 -18.83 2.55 -8.43
CA GLU A 29 -18.12 2.07 -7.25
C GLU A 29 -16.77 1.46 -7.64
N LEU A 30 -15.67 1.96 -7.02
CA LEU A 30 -14.31 1.48 -7.29
C LEU A 30 -13.84 0.42 -6.29
N LYS A 31 -14.68 0.03 -5.34
CA LYS A 31 -14.34 -0.99 -4.35
C LYS A 31 -14.03 -2.32 -5.02
N THR A 32 -13.00 -2.98 -4.50
CA THR A 32 -12.57 -4.30 -4.98
C THR A 32 -11.95 -5.12 -3.86
N ARG A 33 -11.77 -6.42 -4.09
CA ARG A 33 -11.09 -7.31 -3.15
C ARG A 33 -9.61 -7.42 -3.50
N LEU A 34 -8.73 -7.25 -2.50
CA LEU A 34 -7.31 -7.58 -2.60
C LEU A 34 -7.05 -9.04 -2.20
N THR A 35 -7.76 -9.51 -1.17
CA THR A 35 -7.79 -10.90 -0.71
C THR A 35 -9.22 -11.23 -0.26
N ARG A 36 -9.47 -12.45 0.24
CA ARG A 36 -10.79 -12.80 0.79
C ARG A 36 -11.23 -11.86 1.91
N GLU A 37 -10.28 -11.39 2.73
CA GLU A 37 -10.53 -10.61 3.95
C GLU A 37 -10.25 -9.11 3.78
N ILE A 38 -9.48 -8.73 2.75
CA ILE A 38 -9.07 -7.35 2.54
C ILE A 38 -9.80 -6.76 1.35
N GLN A 39 -10.65 -5.78 1.64
CA GLN A 39 -11.30 -4.93 0.65
C GLN A 39 -10.53 -3.61 0.51
N LEU A 40 -10.36 -3.14 -0.71
CA LEU A 40 -9.84 -1.81 -1.05
C LEU A 40 -10.99 -0.93 -1.54
N ASN A 41 -10.89 0.36 -1.33
CA ASN A 41 -11.87 1.35 -1.82
C ASN A 41 -11.52 1.89 -3.21
N ILE A 42 -10.29 1.66 -3.69
CA ILE A 42 -9.84 1.85 -5.07
C ILE A 42 -9.01 0.65 -5.53
N PRO A 43 -8.99 0.27 -6.81
CA PRO A 43 -8.33 -0.95 -7.28
C PRO A 43 -6.82 -0.78 -7.48
N LEU A 44 -6.13 -0.09 -6.58
CA LEU A 44 -4.73 0.29 -6.72
C LEU A 44 -3.90 -0.12 -5.50
N VAL A 45 -2.71 -0.67 -5.77
CA VAL A 45 -1.67 -0.91 -4.76
C VAL A 45 -0.32 -0.38 -5.25
N SER A 46 0.54 0.06 -4.34
CA SER A 46 1.89 0.50 -4.69
C SER A 46 2.89 -0.65 -4.65
N SER A 47 3.88 -0.62 -5.55
CA SER A 47 4.87 -1.70 -5.70
C SER A 47 5.91 -1.70 -4.59
N ALA A 48 6.37 -2.91 -4.22
CA ALA A 48 7.39 -3.15 -3.21
C ALA A 48 8.80 -2.86 -3.75
N MET A 49 9.09 -1.59 -4.05
CA MET A 49 10.37 -1.13 -4.59
C MET A 49 10.97 -0.07 -3.68
N ASP A 50 12.29 -0.09 -3.50
CA ASP A 50 13.01 0.79 -2.57
C ASP A 50 13.09 2.27 -3.03
N THR A 51 12.54 2.57 -4.20
CA THR A 51 12.33 3.93 -4.71
C THR A 51 10.84 4.27 -4.88
N VAL A 52 9.94 3.45 -4.33
CA VAL A 52 8.49 3.65 -4.44
C VAL A 52 7.80 3.65 -3.08
N THR A 53 7.89 2.55 -2.30
CA THR A 53 7.01 2.37 -1.13
C THR A 53 7.77 2.19 0.18
N GLU A 54 7.77 3.23 0.99
CA GLU A 54 8.03 3.22 2.43
C GLU A 54 6.80 3.77 3.17
N SER A 55 6.87 3.94 4.50
CA SER A 55 5.71 4.31 5.32
C SER A 55 4.97 5.56 4.84
N ARG A 56 5.70 6.58 4.38
CA ARG A 56 5.10 7.84 3.92
C ARG A 56 4.17 7.63 2.72
N LEU A 57 4.61 6.89 1.71
CA LEU A 57 3.78 6.57 0.54
C LEU A 57 2.69 5.55 0.89
N ALA A 58 2.98 4.56 1.73
CA ALA A 58 1.98 3.58 2.15
C ALA A 58 0.82 4.23 2.93
N ILE A 59 1.11 5.20 3.79
CA ILE A 59 0.10 6.01 4.50
C ILE A 59 -0.79 6.74 3.48
N ALA A 60 -0.19 7.51 2.58
CA ALA A 60 -0.94 8.26 1.58
C ALA A 60 -1.79 7.33 0.69
N MET A 61 -1.23 6.17 0.29
CA MET A 61 -1.96 5.18 -0.52
C MET A 61 -3.16 4.59 0.21
N ALA A 62 -3.02 4.29 1.50
CA ALA A 62 -4.12 3.79 2.32
C ALA A 62 -5.17 4.87 2.58
N GLN A 63 -4.79 6.14 2.75
CA GLN A 63 -5.70 7.28 2.89
C GLN A 63 -6.56 7.49 1.63
N GLU A 64 -6.02 7.27 0.46
CA GLU A 64 -6.75 7.33 -0.82
C GLU A 64 -7.63 6.09 -1.07
N GLY A 65 -7.54 5.05 -0.22
CA GLY A 65 -8.36 3.85 -0.31
C GLY A 65 -7.70 2.65 -0.98
N GLY A 66 -6.43 2.76 -1.35
CA GLY A 66 -5.58 1.67 -1.84
C GLY A 66 -4.78 1.01 -0.71
N LEU A 67 -3.65 0.38 -1.06
CA LEU A 67 -2.76 -0.24 -0.09
C LEU A 67 -1.29 -0.15 -0.55
N GLY A 68 -0.39 0.24 0.35
CA GLY A 68 1.04 0.25 0.10
C GLY A 68 1.69 -1.08 0.46
N ILE A 69 2.60 -1.59 -0.40
CA ILE A 69 3.40 -2.78 -0.12
C ILE A 69 4.84 -2.33 0.18
N MET A 70 5.27 -2.49 1.44
CA MET A 70 6.63 -2.17 1.87
C MET A 70 7.66 -3.06 1.19
N HIS A 71 8.73 -2.46 0.69
CA HIS A 71 9.84 -3.22 0.15
C HIS A 71 10.67 -3.89 1.26
N ARG A 72 11.46 -4.91 0.90
CA ARG A 72 12.30 -5.69 1.83
C ARG A 72 13.80 -5.33 1.79
N SER A 73 14.19 -4.34 0.98
CA SER A 73 15.60 -3.90 0.86
C SER A 73 16.05 -3.08 2.08
N MET A 74 15.75 -3.59 3.28
CA MET A 74 16.09 -3.02 4.58
C MET A 74 16.17 -4.14 5.63
N SER A 75 16.67 -3.84 6.83
CA SER A 75 16.70 -4.80 7.93
C SER A 75 15.30 -5.28 8.32
N ILE A 76 15.20 -6.40 9.04
CA ILE A 76 13.93 -6.90 9.56
C ILE A 76 13.30 -5.88 10.51
N GLU A 77 14.12 -5.29 11.38
CA GLU A 77 13.71 -4.29 12.36
C GLU A 77 13.20 -3.01 11.70
N ASP A 78 13.90 -2.55 10.64
CA ASP A 78 13.51 -1.35 9.91
C ASP A 78 12.19 -1.56 9.17
N GLN A 79 12.01 -2.69 8.48
CA GLN A 79 10.76 -3.00 7.78
C GLN A 79 9.59 -3.10 8.76
N ALA A 80 9.78 -3.76 9.90
CA ALA A 80 8.79 -3.83 10.97
C ALA A 80 8.47 -2.45 11.57
N ARG A 81 9.49 -1.56 11.68
CA ARG A 81 9.29 -0.17 12.13
C ARG A 81 8.47 0.63 11.12
N GLU A 82 8.74 0.50 9.82
CA GLU A 82 7.97 1.14 8.76
C GLU A 82 6.49 0.70 8.80
N VAL A 83 6.22 -0.60 8.95
CA VAL A 83 4.86 -1.15 9.11
C VAL A 83 4.18 -0.55 10.35
N ARG A 84 4.85 -0.55 11.52
CA ARG A 84 4.30 0.06 12.74
C ARG A 84 4.00 1.54 12.57
N THR A 85 4.80 2.26 11.79
CA THR A 85 4.58 3.68 11.49
C THR A 85 3.25 3.88 10.76
N VAL A 86 2.93 3.05 9.77
CA VAL A 86 1.63 3.09 9.07
C VAL A 86 0.49 2.75 10.01
N LYS A 87 0.61 1.66 10.78
CA LYS A 87 -0.45 1.21 11.70
C LYS A 87 -0.77 2.25 12.79
N LYS A 88 0.23 2.97 13.26
CA LYS A 88 0.07 4.03 14.27
C LYS A 88 -0.35 5.38 13.71
N TYR A 89 -0.31 5.59 12.40
CA TYR A 89 -0.56 6.90 11.79
C TYR A 89 -2.01 7.36 11.93
N GLU A 90 -2.95 6.45 11.72
CA GLU A 90 -4.37 6.65 11.95
C GLU A 90 -4.93 5.45 12.70
N SER A 91 -5.18 5.64 13.96
CA SER A 91 -6.10 4.82 14.71
C SER A 91 -7.23 5.77 15.13
N GLY A 92 -8.45 5.59 14.66
CA GLY A 92 -9.59 6.40 15.11
C GLY A 92 -9.70 6.43 16.65
N VAL A 93 -9.23 5.36 17.27
CA VAL A 93 -8.93 5.22 18.70
C VAL A 93 -7.49 4.76 18.82
N VAL A 94 -6.62 5.50 19.48
CA VAL A 94 -5.28 5.02 19.86
C VAL A 94 -5.45 3.93 20.92
N THR A 95 -5.39 2.66 20.52
CA THR A 95 -5.70 1.51 21.37
C THR A 95 -4.62 1.17 22.40
N ASP A 96 -3.42 1.72 22.25
CA ASP A 96 -2.30 1.54 23.19
C ASP A 96 -1.62 2.91 23.40
N PRO A 97 -2.29 3.84 24.10
CA PRO A 97 -1.71 5.17 24.31
C PRO A 97 -0.54 5.09 25.28
N ILE A 98 0.48 5.92 25.04
CA ILE A 98 1.60 6.07 25.99
C ILE A 98 1.03 6.63 27.28
N CYS A 99 1.18 5.87 28.35
CA CYS A 99 0.69 6.23 29.69
C CYS A 99 1.81 6.67 30.62
N VAL A 100 1.43 7.42 31.64
CA VAL A 100 2.30 7.81 32.76
C VAL A 100 1.62 7.48 34.10
N THR A 101 2.38 7.46 35.18
CA THR A 101 1.85 7.23 36.54
C THR A 101 1.81 8.53 37.33
N PRO A 102 0.97 8.66 38.38
CA PRO A 102 0.88 9.89 39.20
C PRO A 102 2.22 10.39 39.74
N ASN A 103 3.15 9.45 40.00
CA ASN A 103 4.49 9.76 40.55
C ASN A 103 5.51 10.19 39.48
N THR A 104 5.14 10.24 38.20
CA THR A 104 6.02 10.72 37.12
C THR A 104 6.34 12.18 37.34
N THR A 105 7.61 12.59 37.22
CA THR A 105 8.00 14.00 37.35
C THR A 105 7.65 14.78 36.06
N ILE A 106 7.40 16.09 36.21
CA ILE A 106 7.12 16.99 35.10
C ILE A 106 8.26 17.01 34.09
N ARG A 107 9.52 16.95 34.54
CA ARG A 107 10.69 16.79 33.64
C ARG A 107 10.57 15.57 32.73
N LYS A 108 10.34 14.40 33.32
CA LYS A 108 10.17 13.15 32.55
C LYS A 108 8.99 13.22 31.61
N LEU A 109 7.88 13.81 32.03
CA LEU A 109 6.71 14.03 31.16
C LEU A 109 7.05 14.91 29.96
N LEU A 110 7.79 16.03 30.15
CA LEU A 110 8.21 16.88 29.04
C LEU A 110 9.16 16.19 28.09
N ASP A 111 10.09 15.39 28.58
CA ASP A 111 10.97 14.57 27.74
C ASP A 111 10.16 13.59 26.87
N MET A 112 9.17 12.89 27.45
CA MET A 112 8.28 11.97 26.73
C MET A 112 7.39 12.71 25.70
N ILE A 113 6.88 13.91 26.05
CA ILE A 113 6.10 14.76 25.11
C ILE A 113 6.94 15.10 23.88
N ASN A 114 8.21 15.49 24.07
CA ASN A 114 9.13 15.87 23.01
C ASN A 114 9.58 14.66 22.16
N GLU A 115 9.96 13.58 22.82
CA GLU A 115 10.40 12.33 22.17
C GLU A 115 9.31 11.73 21.29
N HIS A 116 8.09 11.62 21.81
CA HIS A 116 6.96 11.00 21.12
C HIS A 116 6.08 11.99 20.33
N ARG A 117 6.37 13.30 20.41
CA ARG A 117 5.60 14.39 19.76
C ARG A 117 4.10 14.34 20.05
N ILE A 118 3.73 14.00 21.29
CA ILE A 118 2.36 13.92 21.79
C ILE A 118 2.04 15.08 22.73
N SER A 119 0.79 15.51 22.76
CA SER A 119 0.38 16.69 23.55
C SER A 119 -0.44 16.33 24.79
N GLY A 120 -0.47 15.07 25.20
CA GLY A 120 -1.14 14.61 26.42
C GLY A 120 -1.16 13.11 26.53
N MET A 121 -1.12 12.62 27.76
CA MET A 121 -1.02 11.21 28.12
C MET A 121 -2.05 10.84 29.18
N PRO A 122 -2.68 9.65 29.05
CA PRO A 122 -3.46 9.06 30.12
C PRO A 122 -2.55 8.82 31.35
N VAL A 123 -3.11 8.96 32.53
CA VAL A 123 -2.46 8.65 33.80
C VAL A 123 -3.11 7.38 34.34
N VAL A 124 -2.31 6.31 34.50
CA VAL A 124 -2.75 5.02 35.05
C VAL A 124 -2.17 4.81 36.44
N GLU A 125 -2.81 3.95 37.24
CA GLU A 125 -2.44 3.74 38.65
C GLU A 125 -0.99 3.25 38.81
N SER A 126 -0.55 2.34 37.94
CA SER A 126 0.83 1.84 37.89
C SER A 126 1.20 1.48 36.45
N SER A 127 2.50 1.26 36.15
CA SER A 127 2.99 0.89 34.82
C SER A 127 2.39 -0.40 34.26
N ASP A 128 1.94 -1.30 35.12
CA ASP A 128 1.39 -2.61 34.76
C ASP A 128 -0.15 -2.65 34.90
N SER A 129 -0.79 -1.51 35.08
CA SER A 129 -2.23 -1.40 35.30
C SER A 129 -2.90 -0.56 34.22
N ASP A 130 -4.04 -1.04 33.72
CA ASP A 130 -4.93 -0.26 32.82
C ASP A 130 -5.91 0.64 33.61
N ASN A 131 -5.86 0.66 34.96
CA ASN A 131 -6.78 1.45 35.78
C ASN A 131 -6.52 2.94 35.56
N LEU A 132 -7.47 3.61 34.93
CA LEU A 132 -7.37 5.04 34.61
C LEU A 132 -7.61 5.88 35.85
N VAL A 133 -6.67 6.79 36.17
CA VAL A 133 -6.75 7.73 37.32
C VAL A 133 -6.75 9.19 36.91
N GLY A 134 -6.35 9.51 35.65
CA GLY A 134 -6.34 10.89 35.19
C GLY A 134 -5.89 11.05 33.75
N ILE A 135 -5.73 12.29 33.33
CA ILE A 135 -5.06 12.70 32.09
C ILE A 135 -4.19 13.92 32.36
N VAL A 136 -3.01 13.97 31.75
CA VAL A 136 -2.13 15.14 31.77
C VAL A 136 -1.83 15.59 30.35
N THR A 137 -1.88 16.90 30.11
CA THR A 137 -1.67 17.48 28.77
C THR A 137 -0.57 18.55 28.79
N SER A 138 -0.08 18.94 27.63
CA SER A 138 0.89 20.05 27.48
C SER A 138 0.33 21.38 27.97
N ARG A 139 -0.99 21.56 28.16
CA ARG A 139 -1.59 22.75 28.78
C ARG A 139 -1.34 22.77 30.28
N ASP A 140 -1.42 21.62 30.94
CA ASP A 140 -1.31 21.47 32.38
C ASP A 140 0.11 21.80 32.85
N VAL A 141 1.13 21.52 32.03
CA VAL A 141 2.55 21.78 32.33
C VAL A 141 3.04 23.17 31.89
N ARG A 142 2.26 23.94 31.12
CA ARG A 142 2.71 25.17 30.45
C ARG A 142 3.23 26.23 31.40
N PHE A 143 2.66 26.33 32.57
CA PHE A 143 2.97 27.37 33.57
C PHE A 143 3.61 26.80 34.82
N GLU A 144 3.97 25.50 34.81
CA GLU A 144 4.61 24.90 35.97
C GLU A 144 6.14 25.15 35.96
N ASN A 145 6.63 25.62 37.06
CA ASN A 145 8.04 25.98 37.22
C ASN A 145 8.85 24.90 37.95
N ASP A 146 8.22 24.08 38.79
CA ASP A 146 8.88 23.00 39.52
C ASP A 146 8.89 21.71 38.68
N LEU A 147 9.94 21.53 37.90
CA LEU A 147 10.10 20.35 37.04
C LEU A 147 10.30 19.04 37.82
N ASN A 148 10.55 19.10 39.11
CA ASN A 148 10.70 17.93 39.98
C ASN A 148 9.37 17.55 40.66
N ALA A 149 8.35 18.41 40.59
CA ALA A 149 7.01 18.06 41.04
C ALA A 149 6.44 16.88 40.28
N THR A 150 5.56 16.12 40.92
CA THR A 150 4.86 14.98 40.34
C THR A 150 3.58 15.41 39.65
N ILE A 151 3.16 14.67 38.63
CA ILE A 151 2.01 15.04 37.78
C ILE A 151 0.66 14.89 38.49
N ASP A 152 0.57 14.16 39.59
CA ASP A 152 -0.64 14.04 40.42
C ASP A 152 -1.20 15.43 40.86
N LYS A 153 -0.32 16.41 40.99
CA LYS A 153 -0.70 17.78 41.40
C LYS A 153 -1.33 18.61 40.29
N ILE A 154 -1.03 18.27 39.03
CA ILE A 154 -1.42 19.05 37.84
C ILE A 154 -2.35 18.33 36.90
N MET A 155 -2.45 16.99 36.98
CA MET A 155 -3.32 16.19 36.10
C MET A 155 -4.80 16.50 36.33
N THR A 156 -5.61 16.28 35.30
CA THR A 156 -7.06 16.20 35.47
C THR A 156 -7.41 14.86 36.09
N PRO A 157 -7.96 14.83 37.33
CA PRO A 157 -8.21 13.59 38.05
C PRO A 157 -9.47 12.90 37.54
N LYS A 158 -9.65 11.63 37.94
CA LYS A 158 -10.68 10.67 37.48
C LYS A 158 -12.10 11.23 37.49
N ASP A 159 -12.47 11.93 38.53
CA ASP A 159 -13.82 12.52 38.75
C ASP A 159 -14.17 13.63 37.75
N ARG A 160 -13.18 14.24 37.10
CA ARG A 160 -13.34 15.28 36.08
C ARG A 160 -13.04 14.79 34.66
N LEU A 161 -12.75 13.52 34.46
CA LEU A 161 -12.47 12.97 33.14
C LEU A 161 -13.74 12.93 32.28
N VAL A 162 -13.58 13.29 31.03
CA VAL A 162 -14.56 13.03 29.97
C VAL A 162 -14.14 11.76 29.24
N THR A 163 -14.97 10.73 29.37
CA THR A 163 -14.70 9.39 28.79
C THR A 163 -15.84 8.92 27.94
N VAL A 164 -15.59 7.97 27.06
CA VAL A 164 -16.59 7.19 26.29
C VAL A 164 -16.34 5.71 26.47
N GLN A 165 -17.36 4.91 26.22
CA GLN A 165 -17.24 3.47 26.21
C GLN A 165 -16.57 2.98 24.92
N GLU A 166 -15.97 1.81 24.99
CA GLU A 166 -15.43 1.12 23.82
C GLU A 166 -16.54 0.92 22.75
N GLY A 167 -16.23 1.26 21.48
CA GLY A 167 -17.22 1.23 20.40
C GLY A 167 -18.11 2.45 20.26
N ALA A 168 -17.86 3.54 21.00
CA ALA A 168 -18.62 4.80 20.86
C ALA A 168 -18.48 5.39 19.45
N ASP A 169 -19.59 5.95 18.94
CA ASP A 169 -19.62 6.62 17.64
C ASP A 169 -18.74 7.88 17.65
N LEU A 170 -17.96 8.09 16.60
CA LEU A 170 -17.05 9.24 16.47
C LEU A 170 -17.77 10.57 16.43
N ASP A 171 -19.00 10.64 15.89
CA ASP A 171 -19.81 11.86 15.89
C ASP A 171 -20.25 12.24 17.31
N ASP A 172 -20.54 11.27 18.16
CA ASP A 172 -20.87 11.51 19.56
C ASP A 172 -19.63 11.94 20.36
N VAL A 173 -18.47 11.32 20.07
CA VAL A 173 -17.18 11.75 20.62
C VAL A 173 -16.89 13.21 20.24
N LYS A 174 -17.14 13.59 18.98
CA LYS A 174 -16.97 14.97 18.47
C LYS A 174 -17.88 15.97 19.22
N LYS A 175 -19.16 15.63 19.41
CA LYS A 175 -20.10 16.45 20.19
C LYS A 175 -19.62 16.64 21.64
N LEU A 176 -19.08 15.55 22.24
CA LEU A 176 -18.53 15.59 23.60
C LEU A 176 -17.28 16.50 23.67
N MET A 177 -16.36 16.36 22.72
CA MET A 177 -15.19 17.24 22.62
C MET A 177 -15.57 18.72 22.50
N HIS A 178 -16.55 19.03 21.66
CA HIS A 178 -17.05 20.39 21.48
C HIS A 178 -17.71 20.92 22.76
N LYS A 179 -18.59 20.14 23.40
CA LYS A 179 -19.29 20.51 24.64
C LYS A 179 -18.31 20.84 25.76
N HIS A 180 -17.29 20.02 25.95
CA HIS A 180 -16.31 20.17 27.02
C HIS A 180 -15.07 20.97 26.63
N ARG A 181 -14.97 21.42 25.36
CA ARG A 181 -13.82 22.18 24.80
C ARG A 181 -12.48 21.45 24.99
N ILE A 182 -12.49 20.14 24.79
CA ILE A 182 -11.31 19.27 24.91
C ILE A 182 -10.91 18.71 23.54
N GLU A 183 -9.64 18.37 23.37
CA GLU A 183 -9.06 17.83 22.15
C GLU A 183 -8.82 16.32 22.23
N LYS A 184 -9.08 15.71 23.39
CA LYS A 184 -8.83 14.31 23.68
C LYS A 184 -9.95 13.74 24.54
N VAL A 185 -10.41 12.54 24.21
CA VAL A 185 -11.38 11.77 24.99
C VAL A 185 -10.82 10.37 25.23
N LEU A 186 -10.86 9.92 26.46
CA LEU A 186 -10.37 8.60 26.83
C LEU A 186 -11.47 7.57 26.61
N VAL A 187 -11.08 6.44 26.05
CA VAL A 187 -11.97 5.27 25.85
C VAL A 187 -11.76 4.30 26.99
N VAL A 188 -12.81 3.89 27.66
CA VAL A 188 -12.77 3.00 28.83
C VAL A 188 -13.75 1.84 28.65
N ASN A 189 -13.51 0.74 29.36
CA ASN A 189 -14.50 -0.34 29.51
C ASN A 189 -15.39 -0.12 30.74
N ASP A 190 -16.34 -1.03 30.98
CA ASP A 190 -17.27 -0.98 32.12
C ASP A 190 -16.58 -0.96 33.49
N LYS A 191 -15.33 -1.42 33.59
CA LYS A 191 -14.52 -1.40 34.81
C LYS A 191 -13.67 -0.12 34.93
N PHE A 192 -13.88 0.87 34.04
CA PHE A 192 -13.12 2.11 33.95
C PHE A 192 -11.60 1.88 33.70
N GLN A 193 -11.28 0.83 32.98
CA GLN A 193 -9.93 0.56 32.50
C GLN A 193 -9.72 1.21 31.13
N LEU A 194 -8.56 1.81 30.95
CA LEU A 194 -8.19 2.45 29.70
C LEU A 194 -8.16 1.45 28.55
N LYS A 195 -8.86 1.75 27.47
CA LYS A 195 -8.89 0.99 26.23
C LYS A 195 -8.39 1.79 25.04
N GLY A 196 -8.32 3.10 25.20
CA GLY A 196 -7.79 3.94 24.13
C GLY A 196 -7.94 5.44 24.38
N LEU A 197 -7.51 6.19 23.38
CA LEU A 197 -7.57 7.64 23.35
C LEU A 197 -8.02 8.10 21.95
N VAL A 198 -9.06 8.91 21.86
CA VAL A 198 -9.49 9.60 20.63
C VAL A 198 -9.02 11.05 20.69
N THR A 199 -8.41 11.52 19.59
CA THR A 199 -8.03 12.95 19.50
C THR A 199 -8.82 13.67 18.41
N LEU A 200 -8.93 14.99 18.51
CA LEU A 200 -9.55 15.82 17.47
C LEU A 200 -8.85 15.67 16.12
N LYS A 201 -7.54 15.37 16.10
CA LYS A 201 -6.79 15.11 14.89
C LYS A 201 -7.26 13.83 14.19
N ASP A 202 -7.58 12.78 14.96
CA ASP A 202 -8.04 11.50 14.39
C ASP A 202 -9.43 11.64 13.77
N ILE A 203 -10.31 12.44 14.41
CA ILE A 203 -11.64 12.75 13.85
C ILE A 203 -11.51 13.54 12.54
N ARG A 204 -10.66 14.59 12.52
CA ARG A 204 -10.43 15.37 11.29
C ARG A 204 -9.86 14.52 10.15
N LYS A 205 -8.89 13.65 10.44
CA LYS A 205 -8.35 12.73 9.44
C LYS A 205 -9.41 11.79 8.87
N ALA A 206 -10.34 11.31 9.70
CA ALA A 206 -11.45 10.48 9.22
C ALA A 206 -12.40 11.26 8.30
N GLU A 207 -12.60 12.56 8.54
CA GLU A 207 -13.38 13.45 7.67
C GLU A 207 -12.62 13.80 6.38
N ASP A 208 -11.31 14.06 6.47
CA ASP A 208 -10.46 14.42 5.33
C ASP A 208 -10.26 13.23 4.37
N PHE A 209 -10.22 11.99 4.90
CA PHE A 209 -9.98 10.77 4.13
C PHE A 209 -11.10 9.72 4.30
N PRO A 210 -12.32 10.00 3.81
CA PRO A 210 -13.48 9.11 3.98
C PRO A 210 -13.33 7.77 3.27
N ASN A 211 -12.44 7.70 2.26
CA ASN A 211 -12.17 6.49 1.50
C ASN A 211 -10.99 5.67 2.06
N ALA A 212 -10.39 6.07 3.19
CA ALA A 212 -9.21 5.40 3.71
C ALA A 212 -9.43 3.88 3.90
N CYS A 213 -8.45 3.09 3.47
CA CYS A 213 -8.43 1.64 3.62
C CYS A 213 -7.97 1.29 5.04
N LYS A 214 -8.92 0.90 5.90
CA LYS A 214 -8.70 0.63 7.33
C LYS A 214 -9.06 -0.80 7.69
N ASP A 215 -8.43 -1.29 8.75
CA ASP A 215 -8.80 -2.56 9.40
C ASP A 215 -9.97 -2.36 10.39
N ILE A 216 -10.35 -3.46 11.07
CA ILE A 216 -11.44 -3.44 12.05
C ILE A 216 -11.13 -2.59 13.31
N LEU A 217 -9.85 -2.27 13.54
CA LEU A 217 -9.40 -1.39 14.63
C LEU A 217 -9.31 0.07 14.19
N GLY A 218 -9.70 0.40 12.95
CA GLY A 218 -9.61 1.74 12.39
C GLY A 218 -8.19 2.16 11.99
N GLN A 219 -7.22 1.24 11.99
CA GLN A 219 -5.85 1.50 11.57
C GLN A 219 -5.71 1.36 10.06
N LEU A 220 -4.84 2.18 9.45
CA LEU A 220 -4.52 2.07 8.03
C LEU A 220 -3.95 0.69 7.71
N ARG A 221 -4.39 0.10 6.58
CA ARG A 221 -3.87 -1.18 6.11
C ARG A 221 -2.55 -1.02 5.38
N VAL A 222 -1.67 -2.00 5.55
CA VAL A 222 -0.36 -2.05 4.92
C VAL A 222 0.07 -3.47 4.63
N GLY A 223 0.70 -3.70 3.47
CA GLY A 223 1.35 -4.95 3.12
C GLY A 223 2.87 -4.84 3.19
N ALA A 224 3.54 -5.97 3.21
CA ALA A 224 5.00 -6.02 3.17
C ALA A 224 5.50 -7.19 2.31
N ALA A 225 6.54 -6.93 1.52
CA ALA A 225 7.19 -7.95 0.71
C ALA A 225 8.22 -8.74 1.53
N VAL A 226 8.31 -10.03 1.26
CA VAL A 226 9.34 -10.94 1.75
C VAL A 226 9.92 -11.75 0.59
N GLY A 227 11.10 -12.32 0.77
CA GLY A 227 11.73 -13.21 -0.19
C GLY A 227 11.53 -14.68 0.15
N THR A 228 12.45 -15.52 -0.37
CA THR A 228 12.50 -16.96 -0.11
C THR A 228 13.71 -17.35 0.76
N GLY A 229 14.58 -16.39 1.09
CA GLY A 229 15.78 -16.61 1.86
C GLY A 229 15.57 -17.18 3.28
N PRO A 230 16.66 -17.57 3.96
CA PRO A 230 16.60 -18.22 5.26
C PRO A 230 16.03 -17.32 6.37
N ASP A 231 16.12 -16.00 6.22
CA ASP A 231 15.60 -15.00 7.18
C ASP A 231 14.09 -14.74 7.04
N THR A 232 13.42 -15.38 6.07
CA THR A 232 12.02 -15.08 5.75
C THR A 232 11.07 -15.34 6.91
N GLU A 233 11.24 -16.43 7.68
CA GLU A 233 10.36 -16.74 8.81
C GLU A 233 10.46 -15.68 9.91
N ASP A 234 11.68 -15.29 10.28
CA ASP A 234 11.92 -14.25 11.30
C ASP A 234 11.36 -12.90 10.84
N ARG A 235 11.52 -12.57 9.56
CA ARG A 235 10.97 -11.37 8.94
C ARG A 235 9.44 -11.37 8.98
N VAL A 236 8.77 -12.45 8.57
CA VAL A 236 7.31 -12.57 8.64
C VAL A 236 6.83 -12.44 10.10
N ARG A 237 7.49 -13.08 11.04
CA ARG A 237 7.17 -13.00 12.47
C ARG A 237 7.26 -11.55 13.00
N ALA A 238 8.32 -10.84 12.64
CA ALA A 238 8.49 -9.43 13.02
C ALA A 238 7.43 -8.52 12.39
N LEU A 239 7.05 -8.77 11.13
CA LEU A 239 6.00 -8.04 10.43
C LEU A 239 4.61 -8.30 11.01
N VAL A 240 4.29 -9.56 11.36
CA VAL A 240 3.04 -9.92 12.05
C VAL A 240 2.95 -9.22 13.41
N ASN A 241 4.04 -9.21 14.19
CA ASN A 241 4.12 -8.49 15.47
C ASN A 241 4.02 -6.95 15.28
N ALA A 242 4.34 -6.45 14.10
CA ALA A 242 4.18 -5.03 13.74
C ALA A 242 2.75 -4.69 13.26
N GLY A 243 1.88 -5.70 13.07
CA GLY A 243 0.49 -5.53 12.63
C GLY A 243 0.31 -5.48 11.11
N VAL A 244 1.19 -6.11 10.31
CA VAL A 244 1.03 -6.19 8.85
C VAL A 244 -0.29 -6.88 8.48
N ASP A 245 -1.00 -6.35 7.48
CA ASP A 245 -2.30 -6.90 7.05
C ASP A 245 -2.15 -8.00 5.98
N VAL A 246 -1.11 -7.96 5.17
CA VAL A 246 -0.85 -8.92 4.10
C VAL A 246 0.64 -9.03 3.79
N ILE A 247 1.10 -10.26 3.53
CA ILE A 247 2.47 -10.53 3.08
C ILE A 247 2.48 -10.81 1.58
N VAL A 248 3.50 -10.28 0.89
CA VAL A 248 3.77 -10.58 -0.52
C VAL A 248 5.04 -11.41 -0.61
N VAL A 249 4.93 -12.68 -0.98
CA VAL A 249 6.11 -13.49 -1.35
C VAL A 249 6.49 -13.10 -2.79
N ASP A 250 7.53 -12.28 -2.89
CA ASP A 250 7.86 -11.51 -4.09
C ASP A 250 9.13 -12.05 -4.78
N SER A 251 8.95 -12.63 -5.96
CA SER A 251 10.02 -13.19 -6.80
C SER A 251 9.84 -12.78 -8.26
N SER A 252 10.93 -12.78 -9.03
CA SER A 252 10.87 -12.60 -10.50
C SER A 252 10.19 -13.78 -11.21
N HIS A 253 10.17 -14.96 -10.56
CA HIS A 253 9.53 -16.18 -11.08
C HIS A 253 8.80 -16.94 -9.96
N GLY A 254 7.53 -16.61 -9.74
CA GLY A 254 6.69 -17.22 -8.70
C GLY A 254 6.36 -18.70 -8.91
N HIS A 255 6.55 -19.23 -10.13
CA HIS A 255 6.34 -20.65 -10.44
C HIS A 255 7.61 -21.50 -10.17
N SER A 256 8.53 -21.03 -9.34
CA SER A 256 9.66 -21.84 -8.86
C SER A 256 9.25 -22.64 -7.63
N GLN A 257 9.86 -23.83 -7.45
CA GLN A 257 9.55 -24.70 -6.31
C GLN A 257 9.88 -24.02 -4.98
N GLU A 258 10.95 -23.27 -4.92
CA GLU A 258 11.37 -22.52 -3.72
C GLU A 258 10.31 -21.52 -3.26
N VAL A 259 9.67 -20.80 -4.18
CA VAL A 259 8.59 -19.85 -3.87
C VAL A 259 7.35 -20.59 -3.38
N ILE A 260 6.99 -21.69 -4.05
CA ILE A 260 5.83 -22.54 -3.69
C ILE A 260 6.03 -23.10 -2.28
N ASP A 261 7.18 -23.69 -1.99
CA ASP A 261 7.50 -24.28 -0.68
C ASP A 261 7.49 -23.20 0.41
N ARG A 262 8.04 -22.01 0.14
CA ARG A 262 8.03 -20.88 1.08
C ARG A 262 6.61 -20.42 1.42
N ILE A 263 5.72 -20.35 0.46
CA ILE A 263 4.31 -20.00 0.69
C ILE A 263 3.65 -21.04 1.61
N VAL A 264 3.86 -22.34 1.32
CA VAL A 264 3.31 -23.42 2.14
C VAL A 264 3.83 -23.35 3.59
N GLU A 265 5.11 -23.09 3.79
CA GLU A 265 5.73 -22.93 5.12
C GLU A 265 5.13 -21.73 5.88
N ILE A 266 5.00 -20.57 5.23
CA ILE A 266 4.40 -19.38 5.86
C ILE A 266 2.94 -19.66 6.24
N LYS A 267 2.14 -20.26 5.34
CA LYS A 267 0.75 -20.62 5.63
C LYS A 267 0.61 -21.61 6.77
N LYS A 268 1.54 -22.55 6.90
CA LYS A 268 1.56 -23.51 8.01
C LYS A 268 1.83 -22.81 9.36
N THR A 269 2.77 -21.85 9.38
CA THR A 269 3.16 -21.14 10.61
C THR A 269 2.16 -20.03 10.97
N PHE A 270 1.60 -19.33 9.96
CA PHE A 270 0.68 -18.21 10.13
C PHE A 270 -0.60 -18.41 9.28
N PRO A 271 -1.48 -19.35 9.63
CA PRO A 271 -2.62 -19.76 8.80
C PRO A 271 -3.65 -18.64 8.53
N ALA A 272 -3.80 -17.70 9.46
CA ALA A 272 -4.70 -16.54 9.32
C ALA A 272 -4.11 -15.37 8.53
N LEU A 273 -2.80 -15.40 8.22
CA LEU A 273 -2.15 -14.31 7.51
C LEU A 273 -2.48 -14.38 6.00
N PRO A 274 -3.06 -13.33 5.40
CA PRO A 274 -3.25 -13.26 3.97
C PRO A 274 -1.90 -13.23 3.22
N ILE A 275 -1.77 -14.03 2.16
CA ILE A 275 -0.55 -14.12 1.35
C ILE A 275 -0.85 -13.84 -0.12
N ILE A 276 -0.08 -12.93 -0.70
CA ILE A 276 0.01 -12.70 -2.14
C ILE A 276 1.26 -13.41 -2.67
N GLY A 277 1.12 -14.26 -3.68
CA GLY A 277 2.25 -14.92 -4.33
C GLY A 277 2.51 -14.37 -5.73
N GLY A 278 3.77 -14.27 -6.12
CA GLY A 278 4.11 -13.83 -7.49
C GLY A 278 5.62 -13.62 -7.70
N ASN A 279 6.01 -13.27 -8.96
CA ASN A 279 5.15 -13.03 -10.13
C ASN A 279 5.02 -14.28 -10.99
N VAL A 280 3.86 -14.44 -11.58
CA VAL A 280 3.61 -15.43 -12.62
C VAL A 280 3.04 -14.76 -13.89
N ALA A 281 3.02 -15.48 -15.00
CA ALA A 281 2.45 -15.01 -16.26
C ALA A 281 1.65 -16.10 -17.00
N THR A 282 1.44 -17.27 -16.39
CA THR A 282 0.80 -18.43 -17.00
C THR A 282 -0.27 -19.02 -16.09
N ALA A 283 -1.28 -19.67 -16.69
CA ALA A 283 -2.31 -20.43 -16.00
C ALA A 283 -1.71 -21.48 -15.04
N ALA A 284 -0.73 -22.25 -15.49
CA ALA A 284 -0.08 -23.28 -14.68
C ALA A 284 0.63 -22.69 -13.45
N GLY A 285 1.33 -21.55 -13.59
CA GLY A 285 1.96 -20.87 -12.48
C GLY A 285 0.94 -20.34 -11.47
N ALA A 286 -0.18 -19.78 -11.95
CA ALA A 286 -1.27 -19.33 -11.10
C ALA A 286 -1.90 -20.49 -10.32
N ARG A 287 -2.15 -21.62 -10.97
CA ARG A 287 -2.68 -22.84 -10.32
C ARG A 287 -1.72 -23.39 -9.27
N ALA A 288 -0.42 -23.39 -9.53
CA ALA A 288 0.58 -23.83 -8.56
C ALA A 288 0.58 -22.97 -7.30
N LEU A 289 0.53 -21.63 -7.44
CA LEU A 289 0.41 -20.71 -6.30
C LEU A 289 -0.92 -20.87 -5.57
N ALA A 290 -2.03 -21.06 -6.28
CA ALA A 290 -3.34 -21.34 -5.71
C ALA A 290 -3.32 -22.59 -4.82
N ASN A 291 -2.71 -23.66 -5.31
CA ASN A 291 -2.56 -24.93 -4.58
C ASN A 291 -1.63 -24.79 -3.34
N ALA A 292 -0.68 -23.85 -3.38
CA ALA A 292 0.17 -23.51 -2.23
C ALA A 292 -0.57 -22.72 -1.15
N GLY A 293 -1.79 -22.23 -1.43
CA GLY A 293 -2.67 -21.58 -0.45
C GLY A 293 -2.58 -20.05 -0.41
N VAL A 294 -2.20 -19.40 -1.52
CA VAL A 294 -2.24 -17.94 -1.61
C VAL A 294 -3.67 -17.41 -1.61
N ASP A 295 -3.86 -16.18 -1.15
CA ASP A 295 -5.13 -15.45 -1.19
C ASP A 295 -5.24 -14.55 -2.44
N ALA A 296 -4.10 -14.21 -3.04
CA ALA A 296 -4.02 -13.48 -4.30
C ALA A 296 -2.79 -13.89 -5.12
N VAL A 297 -2.91 -13.79 -6.45
CA VAL A 297 -1.83 -14.04 -7.41
C VAL A 297 -1.40 -12.74 -8.07
N LYS A 298 -0.11 -12.44 -8.04
CA LYS A 298 0.48 -11.27 -8.68
C LYS A 298 1.06 -11.64 -10.05
N VAL A 299 0.57 -10.97 -11.11
CA VAL A 299 0.78 -11.31 -12.51
C VAL A 299 1.63 -10.27 -13.22
N GLY A 300 2.74 -10.69 -13.81
CA GLY A 300 3.59 -9.83 -14.63
C GLY A 300 5.05 -10.27 -14.64
N ILE A 301 5.53 -10.77 -15.78
CA ILE A 301 6.93 -11.11 -16.03
C ILE A 301 7.49 -10.14 -17.07
N GLY A 302 8.28 -9.17 -16.58
CA GLY A 302 8.99 -8.20 -17.40
C GLY A 302 8.19 -7.04 -18.01
N PRO A 303 6.95 -6.67 -17.57
CA PRO A 303 6.22 -5.53 -18.17
C PRO A 303 6.64 -4.17 -17.60
N GLY A 304 7.38 -4.12 -16.49
CA GLY A 304 7.75 -2.88 -15.81
C GLY A 304 8.65 -1.99 -16.68
N SER A 305 8.46 -0.66 -16.60
CA SER A 305 9.21 0.32 -17.40
C SER A 305 10.72 0.33 -17.15
N ILE A 306 11.16 -0.18 -16.00
CA ILE A 306 12.56 -0.23 -15.55
C ILE A 306 13.12 -1.66 -15.63
N CYS A 307 12.30 -2.64 -16.05
CA CYS A 307 12.65 -4.05 -16.13
C CYS A 307 13.26 -4.40 -17.49
N THR A 308 14.36 -5.15 -17.48
CA THR A 308 15.02 -5.66 -18.71
C THR A 308 14.95 -7.19 -18.80
N THR A 309 14.21 -7.87 -17.94
CA THR A 309 14.10 -9.35 -17.92
C THR A 309 13.81 -9.93 -19.30
N ARG A 310 12.84 -9.39 -20.04
CA ARG A 310 12.48 -9.90 -21.37
C ARG A 310 13.60 -9.77 -22.40
N ILE A 311 14.45 -8.76 -22.28
CA ILE A 311 15.58 -8.51 -23.19
C ILE A 311 16.79 -9.37 -22.80
N VAL A 312 17.05 -9.46 -21.48
CA VAL A 312 18.22 -10.17 -20.96
C VAL A 312 18.05 -11.67 -21.01
N THR A 313 16.86 -12.17 -20.64
CA THR A 313 16.58 -13.60 -20.54
C THR A 313 15.79 -14.17 -21.73
N GLY A 314 15.13 -13.32 -22.51
CA GLY A 314 14.20 -13.74 -23.58
C GLY A 314 12.88 -14.28 -23.04
N VAL A 315 12.59 -14.18 -21.73
CA VAL A 315 11.40 -14.74 -21.07
C VAL A 315 10.42 -13.66 -20.69
N GLY A 316 9.12 -13.90 -20.95
CA GLY A 316 8.02 -13.02 -20.56
C GLY A 316 6.76 -13.30 -21.36
N VAL A 317 5.64 -12.73 -20.89
CA VAL A 317 4.34 -12.78 -21.58
C VAL A 317 3.77 -11.36 -21.60
N PRO A 318 3.26 -10.86 -22.72
CA PRO A 318 2.54 -9.58 -22.80
C PRO A 318 1.39 -9.50 -21.80
N GLN A 319 1.22 -8.33 -21.17
CA GLN A 319 0.52 -8.23 -19.88
C GLN A 319 -0.99 -8.53 -19.97
N ILE A 320 -1.67 -8.11 -21.03
CA ILE A 320 -3.11 -8.38 -21.18
C ILE A 320 -3.35 -9.89 -21.28
N THR A 321 -2.58 -10.59 -22.13
CA THR A 321 -2.67 -12.05 -22.26
C THR A 321 -2.32 -12.76 -20.95
N ALA A 322 -1.27 -12.31 -20.24
CA ALA A 322 -0.89 -12.91 -18.97
C ALA A 322 -2.01 -12.80 -17.92
N VAL A 323 -2.64 -11.63 -17.81
CA VAL A 323 -3.76 -11.40 -16.87
C VAL A 323 -4.98 -12.23 -17.28
N ALA A 324 -5.35 -12.24 -18.57
CA ALA A 324 -6.51 -12.97 -19.06
C ALA A 324 -6.38 -14.49 -18.84
N ASN A 325 -5.21 -15.08 -19.13
CA ASN A 325 -4.96 -16.50 -18.94
C ASN A 325 -5.00 -16.91 -17.45
N VAL A 326 -4.48 -16.06 -16.56
CA VAL A 326 -4.57 -16.28 -15.12
C VAL A 326 -6.00 -16.11 -14.61
N ALA A 327 -6.75 -15.14 -15.13
CA ALA A 327 -8.13 -14.90 -14.78
C ALA A 327 -9.04 -16.07 -15.18
N GLU A 328 -8.86 -16.61 -16.38
CA GLU A 328 -9.60 -17.79 -16.82
C GLU A 328 -9.29 -19.02 -15.96
N GLU A 329 -8.03 -19.23 -15.59
CA GLU A 329 -7.60 -20.35 -14.75
C GLU A 329 -8.17 -20.30 -13.33
N LEU A 330 -8.31 -19.10 -12.77
CA LEU A 330 -8.73 -18.90 -11.38
C LEU A 330 -10.21 -18.49 -11.22
N LYS A 331 -11.00 -18.46 -12.31
CA LYS A 331 -12.39 -17.96 -12.32
C LYS A 331 -13.32 -18.63 -11.32
N ASP A 332 -13.11 -19.92 -11.05
CA ASP A 332 -13.92 -20.72 -10.13
C ASP A 332 -13.32 -20.77 -8.71
N THR A 333 -12.45 -19.82 -8.38
CA THR A 333 -11.80 -19.71 -7.07
C THR A 333 -12.08 -18.34 -6.43
N ASP A 334 -11.86 -18.25 -5.11
CA ASP A 334 -11.91 -16.95 -4.39
C ASP A 334 -10.58 -16.18 -4.44
N ILE A 335 -9.60 -16.65 -5.21
CA ILE A 335 -8.27 -16.04 -5.30
C ILE A 335 -8.34 -14.83 -6.22
N THR A 336 -7.85 -13.70 -5.74
CA THR A 336 -7.84 -12.46 -6.49
C THR A 336 -6.58 -12.31 -7.35
N ILE A 337 -6.64 -11.44 -8.34
CA ILE A 337 -5.59 -11.24 -9.33
C ILE A 337 -5.09 -9.79 -9.27
N ILE A 338 -3.78 -9.62 -9.16
CA ILE A 338 -3.11 -8.34 -9.18
C ILE A 338 -2.31 -8.22 -10.47
N SER A 339 -2.67 -7.28 -11.34
CA SER A 339 -1.87 -6.95 -12.53
C SER A 339 -0.70 -6.06 -12.14
N ASP A 340 0.54 -6.55 -12.27
CA ASP A 340 1.75 -5.85 -11.84
C ASP A 340 2.62 -5.45 -13.02
N GLY A 341 2.77 -4.15 -13.22
CA GLY A 341 3.67 -3.53 -14.19
C GLY A 341 3.04 -3.18 -15.53
N GLY A 342 3.73 -2.33 -16.28
CA GLY A 342 3.33 -1.87 -17.61
C GLY A 342 2.31 -0.72 -17.64
N ILE A 343 1.86 -0.23 -16.51
CA ILE A 343 0.85 0.85 -16.40
C ILE A 343 1.50 2.22 -16.62
N ARG A 344 1.03 2.94 -17.62
CA ARG A 344 1.45 4.30 -17.97
C ARG A 344 0.32 5.33 -17.86
N PHE A 345 -0.92 4.88 -18.11
CA PHE A 345 -2.13 5.70 -18.13
C PHE A 345 -3.27 5.02 -17.37
N SER A 346 -4.29 5.78 -17.00
CA SER A 346 -5.52 5.24 -16.40
C SER A 346 -6.24 4.24 -17.30
N GLY A 347 -6.16 4.41 -18.62
CA GLY A 347 -6.69 3.47 -19.60
C GLY A 347 -6.05 2.08 -19.51
N ASP A 348 -4.76 1.98 -19.15
CA ASP A 348 -4.10 0.69 -18.94
C ASP A 348 -4.67 -0.04 -17.71
N ILE A 349 -5.01 0.71 -16.64
CA ILE A 349 -5.68 0.16 -15.45
C ILE A 349 -7.05 -0.41 -15.84
N ALA A 350 -7.84 0.35 -16.60
CA ALA A 350 -9.15 -0.09 -17.08
C ALA A 350 -9.05 -1.37 -17.91
N LYS A 351 -8.06 -1.46 -18.82
CA LYS A 351 -7.79 -2.64 -19.62
C LYS A 351 -7.32 -3.83 -18.78
N ALA A 352 -6.47 -3.60 -17.76
CA ALA A 352 -6.04 -4.67 -16.85
C ALA A 352 -7.22 -5.26 -16.05
N ILE A 353 -8.13 -4.41 -15.57
CA ILE A 353 -9.35 -4.85 -14.86
C ILE A 353 -10.25 -5.62 -15.82
N ALA A 354 -10.52 -5.10 -17.00
CA ALA A 354 -11.33 -5.79 -18.02
C ALA A 354 -10.72 -7.12 -18.49
N ALA A 355 -9.39 -7.28 -18.42
CA ALA A 355 -8.72 -8.55 -18.65
C ALA A 355 -8.85 -9.55 -17.49
N GLY A 356 -9.48 -9.14 -16.36
CA GLY A 356 -9.78 -9.99 -15.23
C GLY A 356 -9.05 -9.67 -13.93
N ALA A 357 -8.20 -8.63 -13.86
CA ALA A 357 -7.54 -8.23 -12.62
C ALA A 357 -8.55 -7.61 -11.64
N ASN A 358 -8.42 -7.94 -10.34
CA ASN A 358 -9.14 -7.28 -9.27
C ASN A 358 -8.47 -5.96 -8.88
N VAL A 359 -7.14 -5.95 -8.91
CA VAL A 359 -6.29 -4.85 -8.43
C VAL A 359 -5.12 -4.67 -9.39
N VAL A 360 -4.62 -3.44 -9.48
CA VAL A 360 -3.45 -3.09 -10.29
C VAL A 360 -2.33 -2.55 -9.40
N MET A 361 -1.12 -3.09 -9.55
CA MET A 361 0.08 -2.61 -8.85
C MET A 361 0.82 -1.59 -9.70
N ILE A 362 1.18 -0.47 -9.06
CA ILE A 362 1.79 0.69 -9.73
C ILE A 362 3.16 1.00 -9.12
N GLY A 363 4.19 1.12 -9.98
CA GLY A 363 5.53 1.53 -9.61
C GLY A 363 5.90 2.90 -10.16
N SER A 364 6.19 3.01 -11.46
CA SER A 364 6.77 4.21 -12.11
C SER A 364 5.93 5.47 -11.97
N LEU A 365 4.59 5.36 -11.97
CA LEU A 365 3.72 6.51 -11.79
C LEU A 365 3.84 7.12 -10.39
N LEU A 366 4.13 6.29 -9.37
CA LEU A 366 4.27 6.71 -7.98
C LEU A 366 5.71 7.07 -7.61
N ALA A 367 6.73 6.54 -8.28
CA ALA A 367 8.14 6.79 -7.96
C ALA A 367 8.53 8.28 -7.96
N GLY A 368 7.88 9.11 -8.79
CA GLY A 368 8.13 10.55 -8.86
C GLY A 368 7.33 11.39 -7.85
N THR A 369 6.52 10.78 -7.00
CA THR A 369 5.67 11.53 -6.05
C THR A 369 6.46 12.03 -4.84
N GLU A 370 5.90 13.00 -4.15
CA GLU A 370 6.51 13.59 -2.94
C GLU A 370 6.71 12.55 -1.85
N GLU A 371 5.77 11.60 -1.71
CA GLU A 371 5.73 10.58 -0.66
C GLU A 371 6.66 9.38 -0.94
N ALA A 372 7.08 9.18 -2.19
CA ALA A 372 8.04 8.13 -2.52
C ALA A 372 9.41 8.38 -1.86
N PRO A 373 10.21 7.34 -1.53
CA PRO A 373 11.54 7.49 -0.97
C PRO A 373 12.50 8.28 -1.87
N GLY A 374 13.56 8.81 -1.28
CA GLY A 374 14.60 9.55 -1.97
C GLY A 374 14.33 11.05 -2.09
N GLU A 375 15.39 11.79 -2.35
CA GLU A 375 15.37 13.24 -2.47
C GLU A 375 14.99 13.69 -3.88
N VAL A 376 14.54 14.94 -4.00
CA VAL A 376 14.30 15.58 -5.30
C VAL A 376 15.62 16.10 -5.84
N GLU A 377 15.99 15.64 -7.02
CA GLU A 377 17.22 16.03 -7.72
C GLU A 377 16.90 17.06 -8.82
N LEU A 378 17.70 18.12 -8.90
CA LEU A 378 17.61 19.08 -10.00
C LEU A 378 18.54 18.65 -11.16
N TYR A 379 17.96 18.41 -12.33
CA TYR A 379 18.70 18.06 -13.53
C TYR A 379 18.17 18.83 -14.75
N GLN A 380 19.06 19.52 -15.44
CA GLN A 380 18.72 20.35 -16.62
C GLN A 380 17.54 21.30 -16.39
N GLY A 381 17.48 21.93 -15.19
CA GLY A 381 16.42 22.88 -14.83
C GLY A 381 15.07 22.24 -14.46
N ARG A 382 14.98 20.91 -14.35
CA ARG A 382 13.76 20.19 -13.95
C ARG A 382 14.02 19.31 -12.73
N SER A 383 12.99 19.10 -11.92
CA SER A 383 13.03 18.26 -10.74
C SER A 383 12.74 16.78 -11.09
N TYR A 384 13.55 15.88 -10.55
CA TYR A 384 13.44 14.43 -10.75
C TYR A 384 13.57 13.70 -9.41
N LYS A 385 13.16 12.44 -9.39
CA LYS A 385 13.47 11.46 -8.33
C LYS A 385 14.13 10.24 -8.94
N ALA A 386 15.01 9.62 -8.17
CA ALA A 386 15.61 8.34 -8.54
C ALA A 386 14.54 7.25 -8.66
N TYR A 387 14.63 6.42 -9.69
CA TYR A 387 13.79 5.25 -9.88
C TYR A 387 14.64 4.11 -10.45
N ARG A 388 14.60 2.93 -9.81
CA ARG A 388 15.38 1.78 -10.25
C ARG A 388 14.61 0.47 -10.16
N GLY A 389 14.95 -0.45 -11.06
CA GLY A 389 14.49 -1.83 -11.01
C GLY A 389 15.10 -2.58 -9.84
N MET A 390 14.35 -3.48 -9.21
CA MET A 390 14.88 -4.33 -8.14
C MET A 390 15.94 -5.32 -8.64
N GLY A 391 16.01 -5.60 -9.95
CA GLY A 391 17.07 -6.34 -10.62
C GLY A 391 18.21 -5.47 -11.15
N SER A 392 18.33 -4.21 -10.77
CA SER A 392 19.47 -3.36 -11.10
C SER A 392 20.69 -3.70 -10.23
N VAL A 393 21.89 -3.39 -10.72
CA VAL A 393 23.15 -3.62 -9.97
C VAL A 393 23.08 -2.96 -8.59
N GLY A 394 22.66 -1.69 -8.52
CA GLY A 394 22.59 -0.95 -7.26
C GLY A 394 21.54 -1.46 -6.29
N ALA A 395 20.47 -2.11 -6.77
CA ALA A 395 19.49 -2.75 -5.89
C ALA A 395 19.99 -4.10 -5.38
N MET A 396 20.64 -4.91 -6.24
CA MET A 396 21.12 -6.25 -5.90
C MET A 396 22.40 -6.24 -5.06
N SER A 397 23.23 -5.20 -5.14
CA SER A 397 24.51 -5.13 -4.41
C SER A 397 24.41 -4.54 -2.99
N LYS A 398 23.23 -4.17 -2.50
CA LYS A 398 23.01 -3.70 -1.13
C LYS A 398 23.12 -4.82 -0.10
N THR A 399 23.42 -4.47 1.15
CA THR A 399 23.51 -5.42 2.29
C THR A 399 22.21 -6.20 2.49
N HIS A 400 21.06 -5.54 2.30
CA HIS A 400 19.73 -6.18 2.28
C HIS A 400 19.22 -6.15 0.84
N SER A 401 19.80 -7.01 0.02
CA SER A 401 19.62 -6.95 -1.41
C SER A 401 18.36 -7.64 -1.91
N SER A 402 18.07 -7.40 -3.18
CA SER A 402 17.00 -8.08 -3.92
C SER A 402 17.55 -9.22 -4.80
N SER A 403 18.82 -9.64 -4.61
CA SER A 403 19.48 -10.64 -5.47
C SER A 403 18.77 -12.00 -5.47
N ASP A 404 18.28 -12.45 -4.31
CA ASP A 404 17.49 -13.68 -4.18
C ASP A 404 16.18 -13.63 -4.97
N ARG A 405 15.57 -12.45 -5.19
CA ARG A 405 14.42 -12.27 -6.08
C ARG A 405 14.73 -12.73 -7.51
N TYR A 406 16.00 -12.62 -7.93
CA TYR A 406 16.51 -12.98 -9.26
C TYR A 406 17.38 -14.24 -9.23
N PHE A 407 17.34 -15.02 -8.15
CA PHE A 407 18.12 -16.27 -7.98
C PHE A 407 19.63 -16.05 -8.17
N GLN A 408 20.16 -14.91 -7.74
CA GLN A 408 21.56 -14.55 -7.87
C GLN A 408 22.24 -14.42 -6.51
N ASP A 409 23.48 -14.91 -6.42
CA ASP A 409 24.27 -14.89 -5.20
C ASP A 409 25.21 -13.68 -5.17
N ILE A 410 25.13 -12.88 -4.10
CA ILE A 410 25.98 -11.70 -3.90
C ILE A 410 27.42 -12.09 -3.56
N GLU A 411 27.66 -13.26 -2.95
CA GLU A 411 29.01 -13.70 -2.56
C GLU A 411 29.94 -13.84 -3.78
N ALA A 412 29.39 -13.99 -4.98
CA ALA A 412 30.13 -14.01 -6.22
C ALA A 412 30.73 -12.64 -6.62
N GLY A 413 30.35 -11.55 -5.92
CA GLY A 413 30.80 -10.18 -6.17
C GLY A 413 29.92 -9.42 -7.19
N ALA A 414 29.76 -8.11 -6.99
CA ALA A 414 28.87 -7.25 -7.81
C ALA A 414 29.19 -7.29 -9.33
N ALA A 415 30.44 -7.52 -9.70
CA ALA A 415 30.88 -7.63 -11.11
C ALA A 415 30.37 -8.90 -11.83
N LYS A 416 29.84 -9.88 -11.09
CA LYS A 416 29.34 -11.12 -11.67
C LYS A 416 27.79 -11.17 -11.69
N LEU A 417 27.12 -10.14 -11.18
CA LEU A 417 25.66 -10.05 -11.26
C LEU A 417 25.22 -9.82 -12.71
N VAL A 418 24.12 -10.45 -13.11
CA VAL A 418 23.46 -10.24 -14.41
C VAL A 418 22.21 -9.39 -14.15
N PRO A 419 22.23 -8.08 -14.41
CA PRO A 419 21.13 -7.21 -14.08
C PRO A 419 19.95 -7.44 -15.03
N GLU A 420 18.74 -7.51 -14.43
CA GLU A 420 17.46 -7.58 -15.12
C GLU A 420 16.63 -6.29 -14.91
N GLY A 421 17.30 -5.20 -14.62
CA GLY A 421 16.72 -3.89 -14.43
C GLY A 421 17.75 -2.79 -14.54
N ILE A 422 17.30 -1.58 -14.80
CA ILE A 422 18.16 -0.39 -14.90
C ILE A 422 17.92 0.57 -13.74
N GLU A 423 18.86 1.51 -13.57
CA GLU A 423 18.73 2.66 -12.69
C GLU A 423 18.49 3.89 -13.54
N GLY A 424 17.52 4.69 -13.16
CA GLY A 424 17.12 5.87 -13.90
C GLY A 424 16.51 6.93 -12.99
N ARG A 425 15.86 7.89 -13.59
CA ARG A 425 15.12 8.95 -12.90
C ARG A 425 13.78 9.16 -13.56
N VAL A 426 12.78 9.58 -12.77
CA VAL A 426 11.47 9.97 -13.25
C VAL A 426 11.22 11.43 -12.87
N PRO A 427 10.45 12.19 -13.68
CA PRO A 427 10.06 13.56 -13.32
C PRO A 427 9.36 13.58 -11.95
N TYR A 428 9.70 14.58 -11.13
CA TYR A 428 8.95 14.87 -9.91
C TYR A 428 7.53 15.31 -10.27
N LYS A 429 6.55 14.76 -9.56
CA LYS A 429 5.12 14.88 -9.91
C LYS A 429 4.27 15.57 -8.84
N GLY A 430 4.88 16.01 -7.74
CA GLY A 430 4.13 16.55 -6.60
C GLY A 430 3.45 15.47 -5.76
N PRO A 431 2.39 15.83 -5.02
CA PRO A 431 1.68 14.93 -4.12
C PRO A 431 1.06 13.74 -4.86
N MET A 432 1.10 12.56 -4.23
CA MET A 432 0.52 11.33 -4.77
C MET A 432 -1.00 11.44 -4.96
N THR A 433 -1.69 12.14 -4.09
CA THR A 433 -3.15 12.36 -4.15
C THR A 433 -3.61 12.88 -5.51
N GLU A 434 -2.84 13.80 -6.13
CA GLU A 434 -3.16 14.32 -7.48
C GLU A 434 -3.07 13.23 -8.54
N ILE A 435 -2.08 12.35 -8.45
CA ILE A 435 -1.92 11.22 -9.37
C ILE A 435 -3.07 10.22 -9.20
N ILE A 436 -3.38 9.83 -7.97
CA ILE A 436 -4.50 8.91 -7.68
C ILE A 436 -5.83 9.49 -8.16
N TYR A 437 -6.06 10.78 -7.96
CA TYR A 437 -7.26 11.45 -8.45
C TYR A 437 -7.41 11.33 -9.99
N GLN A 438 -6.32 11.57 -10.75
CA GLN A 438 -6.35 11.43 -12.20
C GLN A 438 -6.56 9.97 -12.64
N LEU A 439 -5.90 9.02 -11.98
CA LEU A 439 -6.02 7.60 -12.32
C LEU A 439 -7.44 7.09 -12.05
N THR A 440 -7.99 7.38 -10.87
CA THR A 440 -9.35 6.97 -10.49
C THR A 440 -10.42 7.67 -11.35
N GLY A 441 -10.20 8.94 -11.69
CA GLY A 441 -11.06 9.67 -12.62
C GLY A 441 -11.11 9.03 -14.01
N GLY A 442 -9.97 8.58 -14.53
CA GLY A 442 -9.90 7.87 -15.81
C GLY A 442 -10.58 6.48 -15.77
N ILE A 443 -10.44 5.74 -14.66
CA ILE A 443 -11.15 4.46 -14.47
C ILE A 443 -12.67 4.71 -14.46
N ARG A 444 -13.15 5.71 -13.71
CA ARG A 444 -14.58 6.09 -13.67
C ARG A 444 -15.11 6.46 -15.05
N ALA A 445 -14.35 7.23 -15.83
CA ALA A 445 -14.70 7.57 -17.19
C ALA A 445 -14.82 6.32 -18.09
N SER A 446 -13.86 5.38 -17.99
CA SER A 446 -13.91 4.11 -18.71
C SER A 446 -15.14 3.28 -18.33
N MET A 447 -15.46 3.18 -17.04
CA MET A 447 -16.65 2.47 -16.56
C MET A 447 -17.95 3.12 -17.06
N GLY A 448 -18.00 4.45 -17.13
CA GLY A 448 -19.11 5.18 -17.74
C GLY A 448 -19.28 4.86 -19.23
N LEU A 449 -18.18 4.77 -19.99
CA LEU A 449 -18.20 4.44 -21.42
C LEU A 449 -18.53 2.97 -21.70
N THR A 450 -18.21 2.06 -20.80
CA THR A 450 -18.48 0.62 -20.94
C THR A 450 -19.76 0.17 -20.24
N GLY A 451 -20.45 1.08 -19.53
CA GLY A 451 -21.72 0.78 -18.83
C GLY A 451 -21.55 -0.06 -17.57
N CYS A 452 -20.38 -0.04 -16.93
CA CYS A 452 -20.07 -0.82 -15.74
C CYS A 452 -20.28 0.00 -14.47
N ARG A 453 -21.04 -0.53 -13.48
CA ARG A 453 -21.37 0.15 -12.23
C ARG A 453 -20.32 0.00 -11.16
N ASP A 454 -19.60 -1.13 -11.19
CA ASP A 454 -18.60 -1.52 -10.21
C ASP A 454 -17.43 -2.28 -10.88
N ILE A 455 -16.40 -2.59 -10.12
CA ILE A 455 -15.19 -3.29 -10.61
C ILE A 455 -15.52 -4.72 -11.07
N GLU A 456 -16.46 -5.42 -10.45
CA GLU A 456 -16.82 -6.79 -10.87
C GLU A 456 -17.51 -6.78 -12.26
N GLU A 457 -18.40 -5.82 -12.52
CA GLU A 457 -18.95 -5.63 -13.85
C GLU A 457 -17.86 -5.26 -14.86
N MET A 458 -16.90 -4.41 -14.48
CA MET A 458 -15.77 -4.03 -15.34
C MET A 458 -14.83 -5.19 -15.68
N ARG A 459 -14.74 -6.22 -14.83
CA ARG A 459 -13.98 -7.45 -15.07
C ARG A 459 -14.63 -8.42 -16.04
N ILE A 460 -15.94 -8.33 -16.21
CA ILE A 460 -16.73 -9.39 -16.87
C ILE A 460 -17.38 -8.87 -18.18
N LYS A 461 -17.86 -7.64 -18.20
CA LYS A 461 -18.71 -7.13 -19.31
C LYS A 461 -17.97 -6.58 -20.51
N PRO A 462 -16.88 -5.78 -20.33
CA PRO A 462 -16.26 -5.12 -21.45
C PRO A 462 -15.66 -6.09 -22.47
N GLU A 463 -15.80 -5.74 -23.73
CA GLU A 463 -15.18 -6.43 -24.85
C GLU A 463 -13.95 -5.68 -25.34
N PHE A 464 -13.00 -6.41 -25.90
CA PHE A 464 -11.79 -5.85 -26.48
C PHE A 464 -11.84 -5.88 -28.00
N VAL A 465 -11.26 -4.86 -28.62
CA VAL A 465 -10.90 -4.85 -30.03
C VAL A 465 -9.38 -4.79 -30.16
N LYS A 466 -8.81 -5.66 -30.99
CA LYS A 466 -7.38 -5.62 -31.34
C LYS A 466 -7.14 -4.48 -32.31
N ILE A 467 -6.11 -3.66 -32.07
CA ILE A 467 -5.73 -2.55 -32.91
C ILE A 467 -4.35 -2.75 -33.54
N THR A 468 -4.05 -1.98 -34.58
CA THR A 468 -2.75 -1.97 -35.25
C THR A 468 -1.87 -0.84 -34.69
N SER A 469 -0.60 -0.78 -35.10
CA SER A 469 0.29 0.36 -34.79
C SER A 469 -0.29 1.70 -35.30
N ALA A 470 -1.05 1.70 -36.39
CA ALA A 470 -1.76 2.89 -36.86
C ALA A 470 -2.86 3.31 -35.87
N GLY A 471 -3.61 2.35 -35.32
CA GLY A 471 -4.61 2.62 -34.30
C GLY A 471 -4.00 3.11 -32.99
N VAL A 472 -2.78 2.67 -32.63
CA VAL A 472 -2.03 3.23 -31.49
C VAL A 472 -1.69 4.69 -31.75
N SER A 473 -1.15 5.02 -32.94
CA SER A 473 -0.82 6.40 -33.34
C SER A 473 -2.05 7.30 -33.33
N GLU A 474 -3.20 6.81 -33.82
CA GLU A 474 -4.48 7.52 -33.79
C GLU A 474 -4.98 7.78 -32.35
N SER A 475 -4.67 6.88 -31.41
CA SER A 475 -5.08 7.00 -30.01
C SER A 475 -4.30 8.07 -29.24
N HIS A 476 -3.12 8.44 -29.72
CA HIS A 476 -2.33 9.54 -29.16
C HIS A 476 -2.63 10.86 -29.83
N VAL A 477 -2.29 11.97 -29.15
CA VAL A 477 -2.40 13.30 -29.74
C VAL A 477 -1.54 13.37 -31.01
N HIS A 478 -2.15 13.74 -32.15
CA HIS A 478 -1.50 13.84 -33.44
C HIS A 478 -1.97 15.14 -34.18
N ASP A 479 -1.20 15.58 -35.15
CA ASP A 479 -1.48 16.74 -35.99
C ASP A 479 -1.67 18.07 -35.25
N VAL A 480 -1.24 18.16 -33.96
CA VAL A 480 -1.29 19.40 -33.16
C VAL A 480 -0.03 19.54 -32.29
N SER A 481 0.33 20.79 -32.02
CA SER A 481 1.38 21.10 -31.03
C SER A 481 0.75 21.32 -29.65
N ILE A 482 1.19 20.58 -28.65
CA ILE A 482 0.72 20.76 -27.28
C ILE A 482 1.26 22.07 -26.71
N THR A 483 0.37 23.01 -26.41
CA THR A 483 0.72 24.29 -25.79
C THR A 483 0.59 24.28 -24.28
N LYS A 484 -0.23 23.35 -23.73
CA LYS A 484 -0.42 23.12 -22.30
C LYS A 484 -0.62 21.63 -22.07
N GLU A 485 0.26 21.02 -21.28
CA GLU A 485 0.15 19.60 -20.91
C GLU A 485 -1.10 19.35 -20.05
N ALA A 486 -1.78 18.22 -20.30
CA ALA A 486 -2.83 17.73 -19.42
C ALA A 486 -2.20 17.00 -18.23
N PRO A 487 -2.80 17.04 -17.02
CA PRO A 487 -2.23 16.41 -15.84
C PRO A 487 -2.13 14.88 -15.96
N ASN A 488 -2.96 14.27 -16.81
CA ASN A 488 -3.08 12.82 -17.01
C ASN A 488 -2.52 12.33 -18.37
N TYR A 489 -1.97 13.23 -19.20
CA TYR A 489 -1.38 12.89 -20.49
C TYR A 489 -0.03 13.59 -20.68
N ARG A 490 1.00 12.80 -20.98
CA ARG A 490 2.33 13.30 -21.36
C ARG A 490 2.80 12.57 -22.61
N VAL A 491 3.38 13.30 -23.52
CA VAL A 491 4.11 12.71 -24.66
C VAL A 491 5.41 12.15 -24.08
N SER A 492 5.66 10.85 -24.25
CA SER A 492 6.88 10.13 -23.82
C SER A 492 8.06 10.43 -24.73
#